data_b885faf69428ef042f832d0e59da66b7
#
_entry.id   b885faf69428ef042f832d0e59da66b7
#
_cell.length_a   1.000
_cell.length_b   1.000
_cell.length_c   1.000
_cell.angle_alpha   90.00
_cell.angle_beta   90.00
_cell.angle_gamma   90.00
#
_symmetry.space_group_name_H-M   'P 1'
#
loop_
_entity.id
_entity.type
_entity.pdbx_description
1 polymer ?
#
loop_
_entity_poly.entity_id
_entity_poly.type
_entity_poly.pdbx_seq_one_letter_code
_entity_poly.pdbx_strand_id
1 'polypeptide(L)'
;MLAIAIQVMILVAIALIAGERWALPDPLVLLLWGVVGVLGLLVNFYFFALIAMIVVSWIAPGSRHPAIELIWQISEPVMAPFRTLLPNMGGIDFSPILVFVTLNVLQIALRHLAMSVGLPTGLVFGI
;
A
#
# COMPACT_ATOMS: atom_id res chain seq x y z
N MET A 1 14.25 5.64 4.44
CA MET A 1 15.23 6.45 3.67
C MET A 1 15.65 5.75 2.38
N LEU A 2 16.18 4.52 2.43
CA LEU A 2 16.63 3.78 1.23
C LEU A 2 15.51 3.59 0.18
N ALA A 3 14.30 3.19 0.60
CA ALA A 3 13.17 2.99 -0.29
C ALA A 3 12.75 4.29 -1.02
N ILE A 4 12.78 5.43 -0.34
CA ILE A 4 12.49 6.74 -0.94
C ILE A 4 13.57 7.09 -1.97
N ALA A 5 14.84 6.86 -1.64
CA ALA A 5 15.95 7.12 -2.56
C ALA A 5 15.86 6.26 -3.82
N ILE A 6 15.53 4.98 -3.67
CA ILE A 6 15.32 4.06 -4.80
C ILE A 6 14.14 4.52 -5.66
N GLN A 7 13.01 4.90 -5.05
CA GLN A 7 11.83 5.39 -5.76
C GLN A 7 12.15 6.66 -6.56
N VAL A 8 12.84 7.62 -5.95
CA VAL A 8 13.27 8.85 -6.62
C VAL A 8 14.22 8.54 -7.78
N MET A 9 15.18 7.62 -7.58
CA MET A 9 16.10 7.20 -8.63
C MET A 9 15.38 6.57 -9.83
N ILE A 10 14.37 5.72 -9.56
CA ILE A 10 13.55 5.11 -10.61
C ILE A 10 12.78 6.19 -11.40
N LEU A 11 12.16 7.14 -10.71
CA LEU A 11 11.42 8.24 -11.34
C LEU A 11 12.32 9.11 -12.22
N VAL A 12 13.53 9.44 -11.74
CA VAL A 12 14.52 10.20 -12.50
C VAL A 12 15.01 9.40 -13.72
N ALA A 13 15.28 8.10 -13.55
CA ALA A 13 15.71 7.24 -14.65
C ALA A 13 14.63 7.13 -15.74
N ILE A 14 13.36 6.97 -15.36
CA ILE A 14 12.25 6.93 -16.31
C ILE A 14 12.12 8.26 -17.05
N ALA A 15 12.21 9.41 -16.36
CA ALA A 15 12.16 10.73 -16.96
C ALA A 15 13.29 10.94 -17.98
N LEU A 16 14.50 10.44 -17.71
CA LEU A 16 15.63 10.52 -18.61
C LEU A 16 15.47 9.62 -19.85
N ILE A 17 14.92 8.40 -19.66
CA ILE A 17 14.70 7.43 -20.75
C ILE A 17 13.56 7.85 -21.67
N ALA A 18 12.50 8.46 -21.12
CA ALA A 18 11.37 8.94 -21.90
C ALA A 18 11.71 10.09 -22.85
N GLY A 19 12.92 10.63 -22.77
CA GLY A 19 13.41 11.67 -23.69
C GLY A 19 12.63 12.98 -23.63
N GLU A 20 11.68 13.08 -22.72
CA GLU A 20 10.93 14.29 -22.48
C GLU A 20 11.82 15.26 -21.71
N ARG A 21 11.96 16.48 -22.22
CA ARG A 21 12.60 17.59 -21.50
C ARG A 21 11.71 18.05 -20.34
N TRP A 22 11.49 17.15 -19.39
CA TRP A 22 10.92 17.50 -18.11
C TRP A 22 12.00 18.33 -17.40
N ALA A 23 11.74 19.59 -17.20
CA ALA A 23 12.49 20.34 -16.21
C ALA A 23 12.41 19.53 -14.93
N LEU A 24 13.55 19.04 -14.41
CA LEU A 24 13.58 18.27 -13.18
C LEU A 24 12.78 19.05 -12.14
N PRO A 25 11.73 18.46 -11.54
CA PRO A 25 10.95 19.17 -10.55
C PRO A 25 11.85 19.55 -9.37
N ASP A 26 11.43 20.59 -8.65
CA ASP A 26 12.10 21.03 -7.42
C ASP A 26 12.44 19.82 -6.55
N PRO A 27 13.63 19.75 -5.94
CA PRO A 27 14.02 18.67 -5.03
C PRO A 27 12.99 18.34 -3.94
N LEU A 28 12.25 19.35 -3.48
CA LEU A 28 11.16 19.15 -2.53
C LEU A 28 10.01 18.36 -3.15
N VAL A 29 9.66 18.63 -4.38
CA VAL A 29 8.62 17.90 -5.13
C VAL A 29 9.04 16.45 -5.36
N LEU A 30 10.30 16.22 -5.71
CA LEU A 30 10.85 14.85 -5.86
C LEU A 30 10.78 14.06 -4.55
N LEU A 31 11.08 14.69 -3.43
CA LEU A 31 10.93 14.06 -2.11
C LEU A 31 9.47 13.71 -1.80
N LEU A 32 8.55 14.63 -2.10
CA LEU A 32 7.11 14.37 -1.93
C LEU A 32 6.65 13.21 -2.82
N TRP A 33 7.11 13.14 -4.06
CA TRP A 33 6.81 12.04 -4.96
C TRP A 33 7.34 10.70 -4.41
N GLY A 34 8.56 10.70 -3.85
CA GLY A 34 9.15 9.52 -3.21
C GLY A 34 8.33 9.05 -2.01
N VAL A 35 7.89 9.96 -1.15
CA VAL A 35 7.08 9.64 0.02
C VAL A 35 5.71 9.09 -0.39
N VAL A 36 5.00 9.78 -1.29
CA VAL A 36 3.69 9.34 -1.79
C VAL A 36 3.81 7.97 -2.47
N GLY A 37 4.86 7.77 -3.27
CA GLY A 37 5.12 6.49 -3.93
C GLY A 37 5.36 5.35 -2.96
N VAL A 38 6.15 5.55 -1.92
CA VAL A 38 6.40 4.51 -0.89
C VAL A 38 5.12 4.21 -0.11
N LEU A 39 4.35 5.23 0.27
CA LEU A 39 3.06 5.04 0.93
C LEU A 39 2.08 4.27 0.05
N GLY A 40 2.02 4.59 -1.25
CA GLY A 40 1.20 3.86 -2.21
C GLY A 40 1.58 2.39 -2.32
N LEU A 41 2.89 2.10 -2.39
CA LEU A 41 3.40 0.72 -2.40
C LEU A 41 3.03 -0.05 -1.12
N LEU A 42 3.14 0.58 0.05
CA LEU A 42 2.78 -0.04 1.33
C LEU A 42 1.28 -0.34 1.39
N VAL A 43 0.44 0.63 1.04
CA VAL A 43 -1.02 0.45 1.03
C VAL A 43 -1.42 -0.68 0.06
N ASN A 44 -0.82 -0.70 -1.13
CA ASN A 44 -1.07 -1.73 -2.12
C ASN A 44 -0.59 -3.11 -1.66
N PHE A 45 0.60 -3.18 -1.04
CA PHE A 45 1.12 -4.43 -0.46
C PHE A 45 0.15 -5.00 0.58
N TYR A 46 -0.32 -4.19 1.54
CA TYR A 46 -1.28 -4.63 2.54
C TYR A 46 -2.64 -5.00 1.96
N PHE A 47 -3.06 -4.31 0.91
CA PHE A 47 -4.28 -4.65 0.18
C PHE A 47 -4.23 -6.09 -0.38
N PHE A 48 -3.14 -6.44 -1.06
CA PHE A 48 -2.96 -7.81 -1.56
C PHE A 48 -2.73 -8.84 -0.45
N ALA A 49 -2.01 -8.48 0.62
CA ALA A 49 -1.82 -9.35 1.76
C ALA A 49 -3.14 -9.71 2.44
N LEU A 50 -4.06 -8.74 2.57
CA LEU A 50 -5.40 -8.99 3.10
C LEU A 50 -6.24 -9.88 2.19
N ILE A 51 -6.20 -9.65 0.88
CA ILE A 51 -6.89 -10.53 -0.07
C ILE A 51 -6.35 -11.95 0.06
N ALA A 52 -5.03 -12.12 0.08
CA ALA A 52 -4.41 -13.43 0.25
C ALA A 52 -4.85 -14.09 1.56
N MET A 53 -4.89 -13.35 2.66
CA MET A 53 -5.34 -13.85 3.97
C MET A 53 -6.81 -14.31 3.92
N ILE A 54 -7.70 -13.54 3.32
CA ILE A 54 -9.12 -13.89 3.18
C ILE A 54 -9.27 -15.16 2.35
N VAL A 55 -8.61 -15.22 1.19
CA VAL A 55 -8.66 -16.39 0.29
C VAL A 55 -8.14 -17.63 0.99
N VAL A 56 -7.01 -17.53 1.68
CA VAL A 56 -6.42 -18.66 2.42
C VAL A 56 -7.33 -19.13 3.55
N SER A 57 -8.00 -18.20 4.23
CA SER A 57 -8.95 -18.58 5.30
C SER A 57 -10.13 -19.42 4.79
N TRP A 58 -10.47 -19.30 3.52
CA TRP A 58 -11.54 -20.09 2.88
C TRP A 58 -11.05 -21.43 2.33
N ILE A 59 -9.85 -21.43 1.70
CA ILE A 59 -9.30 -22.63 1.03
C ILE A 59 -8.68 -23.60 2.03
N ALA A 60 -7.99 -23.08 3.04
CA ALA A 60 -7.22 -23.88 3.99
C ALA A 60 -7.46 -23.41 5.45
N PRO A 61 -8.70 -23.51 5.96
CA PRO A 61 -8.99 -23.11 7.34
C PRO A 61 -8.20 -23.95 8.32
N GLY A 62 -7.47 -23.28 9.22
CA GLY A 62 -6.65 -23.95 10.24
C GLY A 62 -5.33 -24.53 9.76
N SER A 63 -4.93 -24.28 8.53
CA SER A 63 -3.62 -24.69 8.03
C SER A 63 -2.49 -23.99 8.80
N ARG A 64 -1.50 -24.77 9.22
CA ARG A 64 -0.28 -24.28 9.90
C ARG A 64 0.91 -24.20 8.95
N HIS A 65 0.67 -23.97 7.68
CA HIS A 65 1.76 -23.82 6.72
C HIS A 65 2.56 -22.53 7.00
N PRO A 66 3.90 -22.56 7.02
CA PRO A 66 4.73 -21.40 7.37
C PRO A 66 4.44 -20.14 6.53
N ALA A 67 4.12 -20.32 5.25
CA ALA A 67 3.77 -19.21 4.38
C ALA A 67 2.46 -18.53 4.79
N ILE A 68 1.49 -19.30 5.28
CA ILE A 68 0.20 -18.80 5.76
C ILE A 68 0.40 -18.05 7.08
N GLU A 69 1.21 -18.59 7.96
CA GLU A 69 1.56 -17.94 9.22
C GLU A 69 2.26 -16.59 8.99
N LEU A 70 3.14 -16.54 7.98
CA LEU A 70 3.80 -15.29 7.58
C LEU A 70 2.80 -14.23 7.11
N ILE A 71 1.80 -14.60 6.29
CA ILE A 71 0.75 -13.68 5.83
C ILE A 71 -0.03 -13.13 7.04
N TRP A 72 -0.36 -13.97 8.01
CA TRP A 72 -1.02 -13.54 9.25
C TRP A 72 -0.15 -12.56 10.05
N GLN A 73 1.12 -12.88 10.26
CA GLN A 73 2.06 -12.03 11.00
C GLN A 73 2.25 -10.66 10.33
N ILE A 74 2.33 -10.61 9.00
CA ILE A 74 2.45 -9.35 8.25
C ILE A 74 1.17 -8.52 8.34
N SER A 75 0.01 -9.17 8.32
CA SER A 75 -1.30 -8.50 8.36
C SER A 75 -1.68 -8.02 9.76
N GLU A 76 -1.19 -8.68 10.81
CA GLU A 76 -1.54 -8.42 12.20
C GLU A 76 -1.33 -6.98 12.65
N PRO A 77 -0.20 -6.30 12.36
CA PRO A 77 0.01 -4.92 12.79
C PRO A 77 -1.04 -3.94 12.26
N VAL A 78 -1.59 -4.23 11.08
CA VAL A 78 -2.66 -3.41 10.50
C VAL A 78 -4.03 -3.81 11.02
N MET A 79 -4.26 -5.09 11.31
CA MET A 79 -5.55 -5.60 11.79
C MET A 79 -5.79 -5.37 13.27
N ALA A 80 -4.75 -5.41 14.11
CA ALA A 80 -4.87 -5.30 15.56
C ALA A 80 -5.66 -4.06 16.03
N PRO A 81 -5.38 -2.83 15.53
CA PRO A 81 -6.14 -1.66 15.95
C PRO A 81 -7.62 -1.74 15.58
N PHE A 82 -7.97 -2.38 14.45
CA PHE A 82 -9.37 -2.52 14.04
C PHE A 82 -10.12 -3.56 14.87
N ARG A 83 -9.45 -4.61 15.32
CA ARG A 83 -10.05 -5.60 16.24
C ARG A 83 -10.41 -4.98 17.59
N THR A 84 -9.63 -4.02 18.07
CA THR A 84 -9.94 -3.31 19.33
C THR A 84 -11.10 -2.33 19.21
N LEU A 85 -11.38 -1.84 18.00
CA LEU A 85 -12.48 -0.91 17.72
C LEU A 85 -13.83 -1.63 17.56
N LEU A 86 -13.81 -2.90 17.17
CA LEU A 86 -15.03 -3.66 16.93
C LEU A 86 -15.50 -4.38 18.20
N PRO A 87 -16.79 -4.31 18.53
CA PRO A 87 -17.36 -5.14 19.58
C PRO A 87 -17.35 -6.60 19.16
N ASN A 88 -17.27 -7.51 20.13
CA ASN A 88 -17.27 -8.95 19.90
C ASN A 88 -18.64 -9.37 19.35
N MET A 89 -18.73 -9.62 18.05
CA MET A 89 -19.96 -9.98 17.35
C MET A 89 -20.07 -11.50 17.14
N GLY A 90 -20.25 -12.25 18.24
CA GLY A 90 -20.58 -13.67 18.15
C GLY A 90 -19.49 -14.55 17.52
N GLY A 91 -18.22 -14.19 17.66
CA GLY A 91 -17.09 -14.97 17.14
C GLY A 91 -16.73 -14.74 15.68
N ILE A 92 -17.45 -13.84 14.99
CA ILE A 92 -17.12 -13.45 13.61
C ILE A 92 -16.22 -12.21 13.65
N ASP A 93 -15.06 -12.31 13.00
CA ASP A 93 -14.11 -11.19 12.87
C ASP A 93 -14.44 -10.37 11.61
N PHE A 94 -14.99 -9.16 11.81
CA PHE A 94 -15.25 -8.20 10.74
C PHE A 94 -14.09 -7.23 10.49
N SER A 95 -12.99 -7.35 11.25
CA SER A 95 -11.83 -6.47 11.12
C SER A 95 -11.25 -6.43 9.70
N PRO A 96 -11.16 -7.56 8.94
CA PRO A 96 -10.66 -7.53 7.57
C PRO A 96 -11.46 -6.61 6.65
N ILE A 97 -12.77 -6.52 6.84
CA ILE A 97 -13.65 -5.67 6.02
C ILE A 97 -13.35 -4.20 6.29
N LEU A 98 -13.21 -3.82 7.57
CA LEU A 98 -12.89 -2.43 7.92
C LEU A 98 -11.50 -2.02 7.43
N VAL A 99 -10.52 -2.90 7.58
CA VAL A 99 -9.17 -2.65 7.06
C VAL A 99 -9.21 -2.48 5.54
N PHE A 100 -9.94 -3.34 4.84
CA PHE A 100 -10.11 -3.27 3.39
C PHE A 100 -10.72 -1.94 2.95
N VAL A 101 -11.79 -1.50 3.59
CA VAL A 101 -12.43 -0.20 3.33
C VAL A 101 -11.46 0.95 3.61
N THR A 102 -10.73 0.90 4.73
CA THR A 102 -9.75 1.91 5.10
C THR A 102 -8.62 1.99 4.08
N LEU A 103 -8.08 0.86 3.62
CA LEU A 103 -7.04 0.82 2.58
C LEU A 103 -7.55 1.40 1.26
N ASN A 104 -8.80 1.14 0.87
CA ASN A 104 -9.40 1.75 -0.32
C ASN A 104 -9.50 3.28 -0.19
N VAL A 105 -9.95 3.77 0.97
CA VAL A 105 -10.00 5.21 1.23
C VAL A 105 -8.61 5.84 1.17
N LEU A 106 -7.60 5.18 1.76
CA LEU A 106 -6.21 5.62 1.69
C LEU A 106 -5.67 5.63 0.25
N GLN A 107 -5.99 4.63 -0.56
CA GLN A 107 -5.60 4.61 -1.98
C GLN A 107 -6.20 5.80 -2.75
N ILE A 108 -7.47 6.11 -2.52
CA ILE A 108 -8.13 7.25 -3.14
C ILE A 108 -7.46 8.56 -2.68
N ALA A 109 -7.22 8.72 -1.39
CA ALA A 109 -6.57 9.91 -0.84
C ALA A 109 -5.14 10.09 -1.39
N LEU A 110 -4.36 9.01 -1.47
CA LEU A 110 -3.01 9.04 -2.05
C LEU A 110 -3.03 9.39 -3.54
N ARG A 111 -4.01 8.88 -4.28
CA ARG A 111 -4.20 9.23 -5.70
C ARG A 111 -4.49 10.72 -5.88
N HIS A 112 -5.39 11.28 -5.09
CA HIS A 112 -5.66 12.71 -5.12
C HIS A 112 -4.43 13.55 -4.75
N LEU A 113 -3.69 13.12 -3.71
CA LEU A 113 -2.45 13.77 -3.32
C LEU A 113 -1.41 13.71 -4.45
N ALA A 114 -1.24 12.55 -5.07
CA ALA A 114 -0.33 12.36 -6.20
C ALA A 114 -0.66 13.31 -7.35
N MET A 115 -1.94 13.44 -7.71
CA MET A 115 -2.39 14.38 -8.74
C MET A 115 -2.11 15.83 -8.36
N SER A 116 -2.31 16.20 -7.09
CA SER A 116 -2.10 17.58 -6.61
C SER A 116 -0.64 18.00 -6.63
N VAL A 117 0.29 17.07 -6.46
CA VAL A 117 1.73 17.33 -6.54
C VAL A 117 2.32 17.04 -7.93
N GLY A 118 1.45 16.79 -8.93
CA GLY A 118 1.86 16.56 -10.32
C GLY A 118 2.60 15.25 -10.55
N LEU A 119 2.41 14.24 -9.67
CA LEU A 119 2.98 12.91 -9.86
C LEU A 119 2.27 12.24 -11.04
N PRO A 120 2.98 11.79 -12.08
CA PRO A 120 2.37 11.06 -13.18
C PRO A 120 1.72 9.77 -12.66
N THR A 121 0.39 9.73 -12.71
CA THR A 121 -0.38 8.54 -12.36
C THR A 121 -0.03 7.41 -13.33
N GLY A 122 0.39 6.27 -12.83
CA GLY A 122 0.85 5.14 -13.63
C GLY A 122 2.33 4.79 -13.44
N LEU A 123 3.14 5.69 -12.89
CA LEU A 123 4.53 5.38 -12.49
C LEU A 123 4.62 4.73 -11.10
N VAL A 124 3.57 4.83 -10.31
CA VAL A 124 3.49 4.19 -8.99
C VAL A 124 2.44 3.10 -9.02
N PHE A 125 2.86 1.87 -8.76
CA PHE A 125 1.97 0.72 -8.71
C PHE A 125 0.83 0.96 -7.70
N GLY A 126 -0.41 0.95 -8.20
CA GLY A 126 -1.62 1.03 -7.37
C GLY A 126 -2.14 2.45 -7.10
N ILE A 127 -1.57 3.46 -7.74
CA ILE A 127 -2.12 4.83 -7.67
C ILE A 127 -2.55 5.29 -9.06
#